data_5c617f1695eb87007a6e31d8d3b64b90
#
_entry.id   5c617f1695eb87007a6e31d8d3b64b90
#
_cell.length_a   1.000
_cell.length_b   1.000
_cell.length_c   1.000
_cell.angle_alpha   90.00
_cell.angle_beta   90.00
_cell.angle_gamma   90.00
#
_symmetry.space_group_name_H-M   'P 1'
#
loop_
_entity.id
_entity.type
_entity.pdbx_description
1 polymer ?
#
loop_
_entity_poly.entity_id
_entity_poly.type
_entity_poly.pdbx_seq_one_letter_code
_entity_poly.pdbx_strand_id
1 'polypeptide(L)'
;MYAVVDVETTGGKYNEEGITEIAIFKFDGTKIEDQFISLVNPERPIQPFVEQLTGINEKMLRNAPKFYEIAKRIIEITEGCILVAHNASFDYRMLCTEFNRLGFVFERPTLCTVALSKKLIPEQATYKLGKLVRALGIPLSDRHRASGDARATVKLLKLLLDKDSKKTIIKEVLRTKDQDKVARKFQALMEQVKPVTGVYYLHNQKGDVIYIGKSLNMRKRVNQHFTGKSRKALKIQLETHSVSTEETGSELIALLKEINEIQLHKPKHNRVHKNDRIRFGLQEVVNSKGYRLLRIVHAEDGTNYITTFKNLSNARKTLYFFAHKYTLCLKYVGLESPKEACSDVDINKCLGACAEKEAVELYNERVQNCIDQLRFSSPNLLIVDKGRSHDERSIILIQDTEYKGFGYAHLNYQINNLDMVKTIITPMKNSRAARHILQSFIRKNKVKQVIDLNEKA
;
A
#
# COMPACT_ATOMS: atom_id res chain seq x y z
N MET A 1 12.63 -12.79 -35.79
CA MET A 1 13.63 -11.75 -35.63
C MET A 1 13.46 -11.11 -34.26
N TYR A 2 14.55 -10.79 -33.54
CA TYR A 2 14.54 -10.19 -32.19
C TYR A 2 15.28 -8.86 -32.26
N ALA A 3 14.78 -7.85 -31.53
CA ALA A 3 15.48 -6.59 -31.26
C ALA A 3 15.82 -6.58 -29.78
N VAL A 4 17.08 -6.91 -29.45
CA VAL A 4 17.55 -6.92 -28.04
C VAL A 4 17.94 -5.52 -27.67
N VAL A 5 17.26 -4.96 -26.68
CA VAL A 5 17.36 -3.57 -26.26
C VAL A 5 17.81 -3.48 -24.81
N ASP A 6 18.61 -2.47 -24.52
CA ASP A 6 18.91 -1.99 -23.18
C ASP A 6 19.00 -0.46 -23.20
N VAL A 7 18.49 0.20 -22.16
CA VAL A 7 18.52 1.66 -22.05
C VAL A 7 19.01 2.09 -20.68
N GLU A 8 19.86 3.12 -20.68
CA GLU A 8 20.18 3.89 -19.48
C GLU A 8 19.32 5.16 -19.44
N THR A 9 19.03 5.64 -18.25
CA THR A 9 18.10 6.77 -18.07
C THR A 9 18.62 7.79 -17.08
N THR A 10 17.98 8.97 -17.00
CA THR A 10 18.31 10.01 -16.01
C THR A 10 18.01 9.60 -14.56
N GLY A 11 17.23 8.52 -14.33
CA GLY A 11 16.57 8.27 -13.05
C GLY A 11 15.48 9.32 -12.76
N GLY A 12 14.88 9.25 -11.58
CA GLY A 12 13.86 10.21 -11.16
C GLY A 12 12.50 9.58 -10.92
N LYS A 13 11.46 10.41 -11.00
CA LYS A 13 10.09 9.96 -10.82
C LYS A 13 9.60 9.25 -12.07
N TYR A 14 8.69 8.30 -11.85
CA TYR A 14 8.05 7.53 -12.92
C TYR A 14 7.46 8.45 -14.01
N ASN A 15 7.78 8.19 -15.27
CA ASN A 15 7.45 8.98 -16.47
C ASN A 15 8.08 10.38 -16.56
N GLU A 16 8.91 10.79 -15.59
CA GLU A 16 9.71 12.02 -15.68
C GLU A 16 11.13 11.72 -16.17
N GLU A 17 11.54 10.44 -16.23
CA GLU A 17 12.84 10.01 -16.70
C GLU A 17 13.01 10.30 -18.22
N GLY A 18 14.26 10.46 -18.66
CA GLY A 18 14.66 10.51 -20.07
C GLY A 18 15.72 9.45 -20.36
N ILE A 19 15.79 8.97 -21.60
CA ILE A 19 16.84 8.03 -22.05
C ILE A 19 18.16 8.79 -22.21
N THR A 20 19.25 8.28 -21.62
CA THR A 20 20.62 8.82 -21.72
C THR A 20 21.53 7.99 -22.62
N GLU A 21 21.28 6.70 -22.73
CA GLU A 21 21.94 5.80 -23.67
C GLU A 21 20.96 4.73 -24.15
N ILE A 22 21.07 4.31 -25.38
CA ILE A 22 20.30 3.22 -25.97
C ILE A 22 21.20 2.30 -26.76
N ALA A 23 21.01 0.99 -26.61
CA ALA A 23 21.63 -0.03 -27.44
C ALA A 23 20.58 -1.01 -27.96
N ILE A 24 20.56 -1.26 -29.25
CA ILE A 24 19.68 -2.21 -29.92
C ILE A 24 20.52 -3.13 -30.80
N PHE A 25 20.35 -4.44 -30.62
CA PHE A 25 20.93 -5.46 -31.48
C PHE A 25 19.81 -6.24 -32.16
N LYS A 26 19.77 -6.18 -33.52
CA LYS A 26 18.85 -6.99 -34.31
C LYS A 26 19.46 -8.37 -34.45
N PHE A 27 18.79 -9.38 -33.94
CA PHE A 27 19.28 -10.74 -33.79
C PHE A 27 18.31 -11.76 -34.41
N ASP A 28 18.84 -12.65 -35.25
CA ASP A 28 18.02 -13.67 -35.93
C ASP A 28 17.80 -14.94 -35.10
N GLY A 29 18.48 -15.09 -34.00
CA GLY A 29 18.54 -16.27 -33.12
C GLY A 29 19.92 -16.95 -33.15
N THR A 30 20.78 -16.63 -34.14
CA THR A 30 22.14 -17.18 -34.31
C THR A 30 23.18 -16.09 -34.33
N LYS A 31 22.97 -15.02 -35.10
CA LYS A 31 23.90 -13.90 -35.30
C LYS A 31 23.22 -12.55 -35.22
N ILE A 32 23.98 -11.51 -34.93
CA ILE A 32 23.55 -10.12 -34.98
C ILE A 32 23.58 -9.67 -36.44
N GLU A 33 22.45 -9.22 -36.95
CA GLU A 33 22.28 -8.73 -38.33
C GLU A 33 22.53 -7.22 -38.44
N ASP A 34 22.15 -6.47 -37.38
CA ASP A 34 22.22 -5.02 -37.36
C ASP A 34 22.38 -4.55 -35.92
N GLN A 35 22.94 -3.35 -35.72
CA GLN A 35 23.05 -2.74 -34.38
C GLN A 35 22.90 -1.25 -34.43
N PHE A 36 22.36 -0.70 -33.36
CA PHE A 36 22.26 0.73 -33.13
C PHE A 36 22.65 1.03 -31.67
N ILE A 37 23.63 1.89 -31.46
CA ILE A 37 24.12 2.31 -30.15
C ILE A 37 24.30 3.81 -30.18
N SER A 38 23.70 4.53 -29.23
CA SER A 38 23.81 5.99 -29.15
C SER A 38 23.67 6.47 -27.73
N LEU A 39 24.48 7.46 -27.33
CA LEU A 39 24.12 8.37 -26.28
C LEU A 39 22.93 9.21 -26.74
N VAL A 40 22.11 9.65 -25.80
CA VAL A 40 20.92 10.45 -26.08
C VAL A 40 20.88 11.63 -25.12
N ASN A 41 20.69 12.84 -25.63
CA ASN A 41 20.46 14.00 -24.80
C ASN A 41 19.00 14.01 -24.33
N PRO A 42 18.73 13.76 -23.02
CA PRO A 42 17.37 13.65 -22.50
C PRO A 42 16.73 15.03 -22.25
N GLU A 43 17.47 16.13 -22.43
CA GLU A 43 17.07 17.51 -22.08
C GLU A 43 16.59 17.64 -20.62
N ARG A 44 17.16 16.83 -19.73
CA ARG A 44 16.80 16.73 -18.30
C ARG A 44 18.03 16.41 -17.47
N PRO A 45 18.08 16.86 -16.20
CA PRO A 45 19.21 16.56 -15.32
C PRO A 45 19.27 15.06 -14.99
N ILE A 46 20.50 14.55 -14.91
CA ILE A 46 20.79 13.18 -14.48
C ILE A 46 20.87 13.19 -12.95
N GLN A 47 20.28 12.18 -12.31
CA GLN A 47 20.40 12.05 -10.86
C GLN A 47 21.82 11.60 -10.47
N PRO A 48 22.42 12.18 -9.39
CA PRO A 48 23.82 11.91 -9.02
C PRO A 48 24.14 10.42 -8.85
N PHE A 49 23.21 9.63 -8.30
CA PHE A 49 23.42 8.20 -8.12
C PHE A 49 23.46 7.43 -9.47
N VAL A 50 22.72 7.92 -10.48
CA VAL A 50 22.72 7.32 -11.84
C VAL A 50 24.02 7.65 -12.55
N GLU A 51 24.51 8.88 -12.43
CA GLU A 51 25.82 9.28 -12.96
C GLU A 51 26.94 8.40 -12.36
N GLN A 52 26.91 8.15 -11.04
CA GLN A 52 27.87 7.25 -10.39
C GLN A 52 27.76 5.80 -10.88
N LEU A 53 26.53 5.34 -11.18
CA LEU A 53 26.26 3.96 -11.59
C LEU A 53 26.69 3.69 -13.05
N THR A 54 26.33 4.60 -13.96
CA THR A 54 26.49 4.44 -15.41
C THR A 54 27.78 5.08 -15.95
N GLY A 55 28.33 6.05 -15.23
CA GLY A 55 29.42 6.90 -15.67
C GLY A 55 29.01 7.92 -16.74
N ILE A 56 27.71 8.01 -17.07
CA ILE A 56 27.18 8.96 -18.04
C ILE A 56 26.88 10.27 -17.32
N ASN A 57 27.48 11.37 -17.77
CA ASN A 57 27.30 12.69 -17.18
C ASN A 57 26.79 13.70 -18.21
N GLU A 58 26.32 14.84 -17.75
CA GLU A 58 25.74 15.90 -18.60
C GLU A 58 26.73 16.39 -19.66
N LYS A 59 28.04 16.39 -19.38
CA LYS A 59 29.06 16.83 -20.32
C LYS A 59 29.13 15.90 -21.54
N MET A 60 28.96 14.60 -21.33
CA MET A 60 28.92 13.61 -22.42
C MET A 60 27.67 13.75 -23.27
N LEU A 61 26.55 14.15 -22.67
CA LEU A 61 25.25 14.23 -23.35
C LEU A 61 25.00 15.54 -24.06
N ARG A 62 25.80 16.59 -23.78
CA ARG A 62 25.61 17.94 -24.36
C ARG A 62 25.53 17.92 -25.88
N ASN A 63 26.37 17.13 -26.54
CA ASN A 63 26.45 17.03 -28.01
C ASN A 63 25.84 15.70 -28.53
N ALA A 64 25.19 14.91 -27.67
CA ALA A 64 24.48 13.73 -28.09
C ALA A 64 23.17 14.09 -28.80
N PRO A 65 22.73 13.27 -29.77
CA PRO A 65 21.45 13.50 -30.43
C PRO A 65 20.30 13.44 -29.44
N LYS A 66 19.27 14.23 -29.66
CA LYS A 66 18.01 14.14 -28.94
C LYS A 66 17.19 12.94 -29.42
N PHE A 67 16.25 12.48 -28.61
CA PHE A 67 15.49 11.27 -28.93
C PHE A 67 14.78 11.35 -30.29
N TYR A 68 14.21 12.48 -30.64
CA TYR A 68 13.51 12.67 -31.92
C TYR A 68 14.42 12.51 -33.14
N GLU A 69 15.72 12.80 -33.01
CA GLU A 69 16.70 12.66 -34.11
C GLU A 69 17.02 11.19 -34.40
N ILE A 70 16.92 10.32 -33.39
CA ILE A 70 17.19 8.88 -33.52
C ILE A 70 15.93 8.02 -33.61
N ALA A 71 14.76 8.60 -33.38
CA ALA A 71 13.49 7.89 -33.32
C ALA A 71 13.19 7.06 -34.59
N LYS A 72 13.49 7.61 -35.78
CA LYS A 72 13.32 6.92 -37.06
C LYS A 72 14.16 5.64 -37.10
N ARG A 73 15.43 5.70 -36.71
CA ARG A 73 16.33 4.55 -36.72
C ARG A 73 15.88 3.46 -35.73
N ILE A 74 15.34 3.85 -34.56
CA ILE A 74 14.79 2.91 -33.59
C ILE A 74 13.57 2.16 -34.20
N ILE A 75 12.68 2.86 -34.91
CA ILE A 75 11.54 2.26 -35.58
C ILE A 75 12.02 1.23 -36.63
N GLU A 76 12.96 1.63 -37.49
CA GLU A 76 13.48 0.79 -38.59
C GLU A 76 14.14 -0.50 -38.06
N ILE A 77 15.05 -0.40 -37.09
CA ILE A 77 15.78 -1.56 -36.57
C ILE A 77 14.88 -2.53 -35.78
N THR A 78 13.78 -2.01 -35.18
CA THR A 78 12.83 -2.82 -34.40
C THR A 78 11.62 -3.28 -35.23
N GLU A 79 11.50 -2.89 -36.51
CA GLU A 79 10.37 -3.26 -37.35
C GLU A 79 10.32 -4.78 -37.58
N GLY A 80 9.11 -5.36 -37.41
CA GLY A 80 8.91 -6.81 -37.54
C GLY A 80 9.64 -7.67 -36.50
N CYS A 81 10.24 -7.08 -35.47
CA CYS A 81 10.96 -7.78 -34.42
C CYS A 81 10.14 -7.95 -33.14
N ILE A 82 10.46 -8.99 -32.38
CA ILE A 82 10.11 -9.11 -30.96
C ILE A 82 11.17 -8.31 -30.18
N LEU A 83 10.72 -7.31 -29.43
CA LEU A 83 11.60 -6.52 -28.56
C LEU A 83 11.96 -7.34 -27.32
N VAL A 84 13.26 -7.56 -27.10
CA VAL A 84 13.77 -8.36 -26.01
C VAL A 84 14.63 -7.50 -25.07
N ALA A 85 14.41 -7.61 -23.77
CA ALA A 85 15.28 -6.98 -22.78
C ALA A 85 15.36 -7.79 -21.48
N HIS A 86 16.34 -7.46 -20.66
CA HIS A 86 16.49 -8.09 -19.33
C HIS A 86 15.72 -7.30 -18.29
N ASN A 87 14.44 -7.61 -18.08
CA ASN A 87 13.35 -6.86 -17.45
C ASN A 87 12.62 -5.94 -18.44
N ALA A 88 12.21 -6.50 -19.57
CA ALA A 88 11.65 -5.82 -20.73
C ALA A 88 10.54 -4.79 -20.45
N SER A 89 9.86 -4.87 -19.30
CA SER A 89 8.85 -3.88 -18.91
C SER A 89 9.43 -2.48 -18.67
N PHE A 90 10.70 -2.38 -18.27
CA PHE A 90 11.37 -1.10 -18.06
C PHE A 90 11.75 -0.45 -19.39
N ASP A 91 12.56 -1.16 -20.19
CA ASP A 91 13.07 -0.65 -21.47
C ASP A 91 11.93 -0.31 -22.44
N TYR A 92 10.95 -1.20 -22.54
CA TYR A 92 9.77 -0.96 -23.37
C TYR A 92 8.97 0.25 -22.91
N ARG A 93 8.76 0.44 -21.60
CA ARG A 93 8.11 1.63 -21.05
C ARG A 93 8.88 2.91 -21.42
N MET A 94 10.20 2.90 -21.29
CA MET A 94 11.02 4.05 -21.62
C MET A 94 10.87 4.44 -23.09
N LEU A 95 10.95 3.46 -23.99
CA LEU A 95 10.71 3.70 -25.43
C LEU A 95 9.30 4.26 -25.66
N CYS A 96 8.26 3.62 -25.11
CA CYS A 96 6.89 4.11 -25.23
C CYS A 96 6.74 5.54 -24.71
N THR A 97 7.40 5.88 -23.59
CA THR A 97 7.35 7.23 -23.00
C THR A 97 7.97 8.27 -23.94
N GLU A 98 9.15 7.99 -24.49
CA GLU A 98 9.82 8.89 -25.40
C GLU A 98 9.03 9.05 -26.72
N PHE A 99 8.54 7.97 -27.32
CA PHE A 99 7.71 8.04 -28.51
C PHE A 99 6.40 8.78 -28.26
N ASN A 100 5.75 8.59 -27.11
CA ASN A 100 4.52 9.32 -26.75
C ASN A 100 4.76 10.82 -26.63
N ARG A 101 5.94 11.25 -26.15
CA ARG A 101 6.34 12.68 -26.11
C ARG A 101 6.41 13.28 -27.51
N LEU A 102 6.72 12.46 -28.51
CA LEU A 102 6.73 12.84 -29.94
C LEU A 102 5.35 12.71 -30.60
N GLY A 103 4.30 12.29 -29.89
CA GLY A 103 2.98 12.03 -30.45
C GLY A 103 2.83 10.72 -31.19
N PHE A 104 3.82 9.79 -31.09
CA PHE A 104 3.79 8.49 -31.74
C PHE A 104 3.47 7.35 -30.77
N VAL A 105 2.69 6.38 -31.23
CA VAL A 105 2.42 5.14 -30.50
C VAL A 105 3.44 4.07 -30.91
N PHE A 106 4.38 3.75 -30.01
CA PHE A 106 5.37 2.70 -30.22
C PHE A 106 4.82 1.34 -29.76
N GLU A 107 4.66 0.41 -30.69
CA GLU A 107 4.09 -0.91 -30.42
C GLU A 107 4.96 -2.03 -30.97
N ARG A 108 5.51 -2.88 -30.08
CA ARG A 108 6.23 -4.11 -30.44
C ARG A 108 5.83 -5.23 -29.50
N PRO A 109 5.76 -6.48 -29.97
CA PRO A 109 5.67 -7.63 -29.07
C PRO A 109 6.93 -7.69 -28.21
N THR A 110 6.80 -8.00 -26.91
CA THR A 110 7.93 -7.99 -25.98
C THR A 110 8.21 -9.36 -25.39
N LEU A 111 9.50 -9.65 -25.16
CA LEU A 111 9.99 -10.88 -24.55
C LEU A 111 10.97 -10.54 -23.44
N CYS A 112 10.70 -10.99 -22.21
CA CYS A 112 11.53 -10.70 -21.04
C CYS A 112 12.46 -11.87 -20.74
N THR A 113 13.79 -11.66 -20.83
CA THR A 113 14.77 -12.70 -20.52
C THR A 113 14.80 -13.12 -19.07
N VAL A 114 14.38 -12.25 -18.10
CA VAL A 114 14.20 -12.65 -16.69
C VAL A 114 13.09 -13.69 -16.56
N ALA A 115 11.96 -13.46 -17.24
CA ALA A 115 10.82 -14.39 -17.20
C ALA A 115 11.16 -15.74 -17.87
N LEU A 116 11.86 -15.68 -19.00
CA LEU A 116 12.38 -16.88 -19.67
C LEU A 116 13.38 -17.65 -18.79
N SER A 117 14.37 -16.96 -18.20
CA SER A 117 15.38 -17.58 -17.35
C SER A 117 14.74 -18.31 -16.16
N LYS A 118 13.73 -17.71 -15.51
CA LYS A 118 13.02 -18.34 -14.40
C LYS A 118 12.30 -19.64 -14.78
N LYS A 119 11.88 -19.78 -16.04
CA LYS A 119 11.24 -20.99 -16.54
C LYS A 119 12.21 -22.03 -17.08
N LEU A 120 13.25 -21.59 -17.78
CA LEU A 120 14.20 -22.48 -18.50
C LEU A 120 15.42 -22.87 -17.65
N ILE A 121 15.78 -22.04 -16.67
CA ILE A 121 16.91 -22.26 -15.77
C ILE A 121 16.53 -21.88 -14.33
N PRO A 122 15.55 -22.58 -13.71
CA PRO A 122 14.97 -22.20 -12.42
C PRO A 122 15.92 -22.28 -11.23
N GLU A 123 17.05 -22.98 -11.37
CA GLU A 123 18.00 -23.28 -10.27
C GLU A 123 18.94 -22.11 -9.94
N GLN A 124 18.80 -20.95 -10.58
CA GLN A 124 19.67 -19.82 -10.35
C GLN A 124 19.35 -19.08 -9.05
N ALA A 125 20.38 -18.81 -8.24
CA ALA A 125 20.23 -18.06 -6.98
C ALA A 125 19.69 -16.63 -7.17
N THR A 126 19.94 -16.03 -8.35
CA THR A 126 19.47 -14.70 -8.70
C THR A 126 19.33 -14.53 -10.20
N TYR A 127 18.36 -13.69 -10.61
CA TYR A 127 18.12 -13.36 -12.02
C TYR A 127 18.52 -11.92 -12.37
N LYS A 128 19.41 -11.27 -11.58
CA LYS A 128 20.01 -9.99 -11.96
C LYS A 128 21.04 -10.22 -13.05
N LEU A 129 21.00 -9.47 -14.17
CA LEU A 129 21.81 -9.70 -15.36
C LEU A 129 23.28 -10.02 -15.05
N GLY A 130 23.99 -9.13 -14.40
CA GLY A 130 25.42 -9.28 -14.15
C GLY A 130 25.79 -10.52 -13.31
N LYS A 131 24.92 -10.95 -12.36
CA LYS A 131 25.13 -12.18 -11.59
C LYS A 131 24.75 -13.43 -12.37
N LEU A 132 23.64 -13.37 -13.11
CA LEU A 132 23.14 -14.48 -13.92
C LEU A 132 24.10 -14.83 -15.03
N VAL A 133 24.55 -13.85 -15.84
CA VAL A 133 25.48 -14.12 -16.97
C VAL A 133 26.83 -14.63 -16.48
N ARG A 134 27.31 -14.14 -15.33
CA ARG A 134 28.54 -14.66 -14.70
C ARG A 134 28.38 -16.13 -14.29
N ALA A 135 27.26 -16.48 -13.66
CA ALA A 135 26.97 -17.88 -13.26
C ALA A 135 26.85 -18.82 -14.47
N LEU A 136 26.46 -18.29 -15.64
CA LEU A 136 26.34 -19.03 -16.90
C LEU A 136 27.60 -18.99 -17.76
N GLY A 137 28.69 -18.39 -17.27
CA GLY A 137 29.96 -18.27 -18.04
C GLY A 137 29.88 -17.31 -19.23
N ILE A 138 28.88 -16.42 -19.27
CA ILE A 138 28.73 -15.42 -20.33
C ILE A 138 29.57 -14.19 -19.98
N PRO A 139 30.53 -13.78 -20.83
CA PRO A 139 31.34 -12.60 -20.56
C PRO A 139 30.48 -11.32 -20.63
N LEU A 140 30.70 -10.44 -19.65
CA LEU A 140 30.06 -9.12 -19.54
C LEU A 140 31.16 -8.07 -19.49
N SER A 141 31.28 -7.24 -20.53
CA SER A 141 32.10 -6.03 -20.58
C SER A 141 31.21 -4.81 -20.38
N ASP A 142 31.75 -3.72 -19.88
CA ASP A 142 31.13 -2.43 -19.79
C ASP A 142 29.72 -2.47 -19.08
N ARG A 143 29.75 -3.02 -17.87
CA ARG A 143 28.53 -3.11 -17.05
C ARG A 143 27.99 -1.71 -16.73
N HIS A 144 26.65 -1.59 -16.73
CA HIS A 144 25.92 -0.32 -16.59
C HIS A 144 26.19 0.65 -17.74
N ARG A 145 26.46 0.09 -18.92
CA ARG A 145 26.41 0.76 -20.20
C ARG A 145 25.47 -0.05 -21.11
N ALA A 146 24.55 0.62 -21.74
CA ALA A 146 23.52 -0.04 -22.53
C ALA A 146 24.08 -1.04 -23.55
N SER A 147 25.21 -0.72 -24.18
CA SER A 147 25.86 -1.62 -25.17
C SER A 147 26.37 -2.93 -24.55
N GLY A 148 26.96 -2.86 -23.35
CA GLY A 148 27.51 -4.04 -22.64
C GLY A 148 26.41 -4.96 -22.16
N ASP A 149 25.39 -4.39 -21.52
CA ASP A 149 24.24 -5.12 -20.96
C ASP A 149 23.36 -5.71 -22.07
N ALA A 150 23.12 -4.98 -23.17
CA ALA A 150 22.44 -5.53 -24.35
C ALA A 150 23.20 -6.68 -25.03
N ARG A 151 24.53 -6.59 -25.20
CA ARG A 151 25.34 -7.71 -25.74
C ARG A 151 25.30 -8.96 -24.87
N ALA A 152 25.36 -8.80 -23.56
CA ALA A 152 25.25 -9.92 -22.64
C ALA A 152 23.82 -10.52 -22.71
N THR A 153 22.80 -9.69 -22.89
CA THR A 153 21.41 -10.12 -23.06
C THR A 153 21.22 -10.88 -24.38
N VAL A 154 21.89 -10.51 -25.49
CA VAL A 154 21.92 -11.31 -26.74
C VAL A 154 22.48 -12.71 -26.50
N LYS A 155 23.60 -12.82 -25.81
CA LYS A 155 24.22 -14.13 -25.50
C LYS A 155 23.34 -14.97 -24.58
N LEU A 156 22.74 -14.35 -23.58
CA LEU A 156 21.75 -14.99 -22.71
C LEU A 156 20.53 -15.46 -23.50
N LEU A 157 19.97 -14.61 -24.37
CA LEU A 157 18.84 -14.99 -25.22
C LEU A 157 19.18 -16.19 -26.10
N LYS A 158 20.36 -16.23 -26.74
CA LYS A 158 20.79 -17.36 -27.53
C LYS A 158 20.78 -18.66 -26.73
N LEU A 159 21.39 -18.66 -25.53
CA LEU A 159 21.39 -19.82 -24.63
C LEU A 159 19.94 -20.24 -24.24
N LEU A 160 19.05 -19.30 -24.01
CA LEU A 160 17.66 -19.61 -23.67
C LEU A 160 16.86 -20.14 -24.87
N LEU A 161 17.15 -19.66 -26.09
CA LEU A 161 16.56 -20.18 -27.33
C LEU A 161 17.01 -21.62 -27.60
N ASP A 162 18.28 -21.95 -27.38
CA ASP A 162 18.82 -23.30 -27.52
C ASP A 162 18.20 -24.28 -26.53
N LYS A 163 17.86 -23.81 -25.31
CA LYS A 163 17.14 -24.63 -24.30
C LYS A 163 15.66 -24.83 -24.61
N ASP A 164 15.00 -23.93 -25.31
CA ASP A 164 13.59 -24.03 -25.72
C ASP A 164 13.45 -24.33 -27.21
N SER A 165 14.04 -25.44 -27.68
CA SER A 165 14.07 -25.85 -29.09
C SER A 165 12.70 -25.89 -29.74
N LYS A 166 11.63 -26.20 -29.00
CA LYS A 166 10.23 -26.21 -29.47
C LYS A 166 9.55 -24.83 -29.40
N LYS A 167 10.21 -23.82 -28.86
CA LYS A 167 9.69 -22.46 -28.65
C LYS A 167 8.35 -22.40 -27.89
N THR A 168 8.08 -23.36 -27.03
CA THR A 168 6.81 -23.46 -26.28
C THR A 168 6.79 -22.45 -25.13
N ILE A 169 7.88 -22.33 -24.38
CA ILE A 169 8.00 -21.42 -23.25
C ILE A 169 8.15 -19.99 -23.74
N ILE A 170 8.83 -19.77 -24.86
CA ILE A 170 8.90 -18.45 -25.50
C ILE A 170 7.52 -17.94 -25.87
N LYS A 171 6.65 -18.78 -26.48
CA LYS A 171 5.27 -18.41 -26.80
C LYS A 171 4.44 -18.04 -25.58
N GLU A 172 4.64 -18.73 -24.45
CA GLU A 172 3.96 -18.40 -23.19
C GLU A 172 4.44 -17.09 -22.55
N VAL A 173 5.71 -16.72 -22.73
CA VAL A 173 6.30 -15.51 -22.12
C VAL A 173 6.14 -14.30 -23.03
N LEU A 174 5.94 -14.53 -24.35
CA LEU A 174 5.74 -13.47 -25.34
C LEU A 174 4.48 -12.65 -25.03
N ARG A 175 4.65 -11.36 -24.85
CA ARG A 175 3.55 -10.41 -24.68
C ARG A 175 3.12 -9.86 -26.03
N THR A 176 1.87 -10.09 -26.38
CA THR A 176 1.26 -9.60 -27.62
C THR A 176 0.51 -8.29 -27.40
N LYS A 177 0.09 -7.64 -28.51
CA LYS A 177 -0.66 -6.36 -28.51
C LYS A 177 -1.85 -6.31 -27.53
N ASP A 178 -2.56 -7.40 -27.29
CA ASP A 178 -3.71 -7.41 -26.39
C ASP A 178 -3.32 -7.30 -24.93
N GLN A 179 -2.20 -7.89 -24.54
CA GLN A 179 -1.66 -7.76 -23.18
C GLN A 179 -1.10 -6.34 -22.95
N ASP A 180 -0.53 -5.72 -23.96
CA ASP A 180 -0.03 -4.35 -23.92
C ASP A 180 -1.18 -3.31 -23.86
N LYS A 181 -2.33 -3.57 -24.50
CA LYS A 181 -3.54 -2.74 -24.35
C LYS A 181 -4.03 -2.71 -22.91
N VAL A 182 -4.06 -3.88 -22.25
CA VAL A 182 -4.44 -3.98 -20.84
C VAL A 182 -3.45 -3.22 -19.95
N ALA A 183 -2.14 -3.39 -20.19
CA ALA A 183 -1.11 -2.67 -19.44
C ALA A 183 -1.20 -1.14 -19.62
N ARG A 184 -1.43 -0.65 -20.84
CA ARG A 184 -1.62 0.79 -21.12
C ARG A 184 -2.90 1.35 -20.50
N LYS A 185 -4.00 0.60 -20.55
CA LYS A 185 -5.24 0.98 -19.84
C LYS A 185 -4.97 1.24 -18.36
N PHE A 186 -4.27 0.31 -17.70
CA PHE A 186 -3.96 0.48 -16.29
C PHE A 186 -2.97 1.60 -16.03
N GLN A 187 -2.01 1.85 -16.93
CA GLN A 187 -1.11 2.99 -16.85
C GLN A 187 -1.89 4.31 -16.90
N ALA A 188 -2.80 4.49 -17.84
CA ALA A 188 -3.65 5.68 -17.95
C ALA A 188 -4.52 5.88 -16.68
N LEU A 189 -5.07 4.80 -16.12
CA LEU A 189 -5.81 4.86 -14.86
C LEU A 189 -4.91 5.27 -13.68
N MET A 190 -3.65 4.82 -13.67
CA MET A 190 -2.68 5.16 -12.62
C MET A 190 -2.25 6.63 -12.64
N GLU A 191 -2.19 7.26 -13.80
CA GLU A 191 -1.83 8.68 -13.93
C GLU A 191 -2.86 9.59 -13.25
N GLN A 192 -4.13 9.17 -13.21
CA GLN A 192 -5.22 9.90 -12.54
C GLN A 192 -5.19 9.76 -11.01
N VAL A 193 -4.46 8.78 -10.46
CA VAL A 193 -4.43 8.52 -9.01
C VAL A 193 -3.28 9.25 -8.34
N LYS A 194 -3.60 10.17 -7.43
CA LYS A 194 -2.59 10.90 -6.65
C LYS A 194 -1.88 10.01 -5.62
N PRO A 195 -0.58 10.23 -5.32
CA PRO A 195 0.19 9.47 -4.34
C PRO A 195 -0.02 9.97 -2.89
N VAL A 196 -1.27 10.20 -2.50
CA VAL A 196 -1.67 10.80 -1.20
C VAL A 196 -2.56 9.85 -0.40
N THR A 197 -2.79 10.19 0.88
CA THR A 197 -3.67 9.43 1.77
C THR A 197 -5.13 9.64 1.41
N GLY A 198 -5.86 8.54 1.24
CA GLY A 198 -7.29 8.62 0.92
C GLY A 198 -7.95 7.28 0.67
N VAL A 199 -9.14 7.35 0.12
CA VAL A 199 -9.99 6.24 -0.31
C VAL A 199 -10.05 6.22 -1.84
N TYR A 200 -9.95 5.05 -2.42
CA TYR A 200 -10.08 4.85 -3.87
C TYR A 200 -11.18 3.82 -4.18
N TYR A 201 -11.82 4.04 -5.31
CA TYR A 201 -12.95 3.26 -5.80
C TYR A 201 -12.59 2.71 -7.18
N LEU A 202 -12.75 1.41 -7.36
CA LEU A 202 -12.62 0.77 -8.67
C LEU A 202 -14.01 0.52 -9.23
N HIS A 203 -14.26 0.94 -10.46
CA HIS A 203 -15.57 0.86 -11.11
C HIS A 203 -15.54 -0.09 -12.29
N ASN A 204 -16.66 -0.76 -12.53
CA ASN A 204 -16.88 -1.55 -13.75
C ASN A 204 -17.26 -0.65 -14.96
N GLN A 205 -17.52 -1.25 -16.09
CA GLN A 205 -17.92 -0.54 -17.31
C GLN A 205 -19.27 0.19 -17.18
N LYS A 206 -20.14 -0.26 -16.26
CA LYS A 206 -21.43 0.38 -15.98
C LYS A 206 -21.32 1.53 -14.98
N GLY A 207 -20.15 1.77 -14.41
CA GLY A 207 -19.91 2.76 -13.36
C GLY A 207 -20.16 2.24 -11.93
N ASP A 208 -20.59 0.97 -11.76
CA ASP A 208 -20.79 0.42 -10.41
C ASP A 208 -19.48 0.25 -9.68
N VAL A 209 -19.47 0.54 -8.37
CA VAL A 209 -18.31 0.36 -7.51
C VAL A 209 -18.12 -1.14 -7.24
N ILE A 210 -17.02 -1.70 -7.75
CA ILE A 210 -16.67 -3.12 -7.56
C ILE A 210 -15.68 -3.37 -6.44
N TYR A 211 -14.91 -2.35 -6.06
CA TYR A 211 -13.96 -2.41 -4.94
C TYR A 211 -13.72 -1.03 -4.34
N ILE A 212 -13.64 -0.96 -3.02
CA ILE A 212 -13.26 0.22 -2.25
C ILE A 212 -12.03 -0.12 -1.41
N GLY A 213 -11.08 0.79 -1.29
CA GLY A 213 -9.93 0.60 -0.42
C GLY A 213 -9.31 1.90 0.05
N LYS A 214 -8.70 1.87 1.25
CA LYS A 214 -7.94 2.98 1.79
C LYS A 214 -6.44 2.79 1.60
N SER A 215 -5.69 3.87 1.51
CA SER A 215 -4.23 3.81 1.54
C SER A 215 -3.62 5.12 2.03
N LEU A 216 -2.42 5.03 2.60
CA LEU A 216 -1.54 6.18 2.83
C LEU A 216 -0.93 6.71 1.53
N ASN A 217 -0.90 5.88 0.49
CA ASN A 217 -0.50 6.23 -0.86
C ASN A 217 -1.39 5.47 -1.85
N MET A 218 -2.44 6.15 -2.32
CA MET A 218 -3.45 5.53 -3.19
C MET A 218 -2.84 5.01 -4.49
N ARG A 219 -1.94 5.77 -5.14
CA ARG A 219 -1.27 5.34 -6.38
C ARG A 219 -0.54 4.01 -6.21
N LYS A 220 0.30 3.89 -5.17
CA LYS A 220 1.02 2.65 -4.86
C LYS A 220 0.07 1.48 -4.63
N ARG A 221 -1.04 1.71 -3.94
CA ARG A 221 -2.01 0.68 -3.60
C ARG A 221 -2.83 0.21 -4.79
N VAL A 222 -3.29 1.12 -5.62
CA VAL A 222 -4.02 0.80 -6.88
C VAL A 222 -3.10 0.05 -7.83
N ASN A 223 -1.82 0.46 -7.96
CA ASN A 223 -0.83 -0.28 -8.76
C ASN A 223 -0.67 -1.73 -8.30
N GLN A 224 -0.70 -2.01 -6.99
CA GLN A 224 -0.65 -3.38 -6.47
C GLN A 224 -1.83 -4.24 -6.93
N HIS A 225 -3.03 -3.66 -7.13
CA HIS A 225 -4.15 -4.39 -7.72
C HIS A 225 -3.89 -4.73 -9.18
N PHE A 226 -3.33 -3.82 -9.96
CA PHE A 226 -3.12 -4.00 -11.41
C PHE A 226 -1.87 -4.82 -11.76
N THR A 227 -0.90 -4.93 -10.84
CA THR A 227 0.30 -5.78 -11.01
C THR A 227 0.21 -7.12 -10.28
N GLY A 228 -0.79 -7.29 -9.43
CA GLY A 228 -0.98 -8.49 -8.63
C GLY A 228 -1.38 -9.71 -9.45
N LYS A 229 -0.85 -10.90 -9.08
CA LYS A 229 -1.14 -12.19 -9.76
C LYS A 229 -2.10 -13.09 -8.99
N SER A 230 -2.66 -12.61 -7.86
CA SER A 230 -3.64 -13.41 -7.10
C SER A 230 -4.96 -13.52 -7.87
N ARG A 231 -5.72 -14.61 -7.64
CA ARG A 231 -7.06 -14.79 -8.26
C ARG A 231 -7.98 -13.59 -8.04
N LYS A 232 -7.89 -12.94 -6.87
CA LYS A 232 -8.67 -11.73 -6.59
C LYS A 232 -8.16 -10.54 -7.42
N ALA A 233 -6.85 -10.33 -7.50
CA ALA A 233 -6.27 -9.25 -8.29
C ALA A 233 -6.64 -9.38 -9.78
N LEU A 234 -6.55 -10.59 -10.34
CA LEU A 234 -6.93 -10.85 -11.73
C LEU A 234 -8.41 -10.56 -12.00
N LYS A 235 -9.32 -10.95 -11.08
CA LYS A 235 -10.75 -10.61 -11.22
C LYS A 235 -10.99 -9.10 -11.19
N ILE A 236 -10.34 -8.39 -10.27
CA ILE A 236 -10.41 -6.93 -10.19
C ILE A 236 -9.87 -6.30 -11.48
N GLN A 237 -8.73 -6.77 -12.01
CA GLN A 237 -8.15 -6.26 -13.26
C GLN A 237 -9.11 -6.42 -14.43
N LEU A 238 -9.74 -7.58 -14.58
CA LEU A 238 -10.69 -7.86 -15.66
C LEU A 238 -11.92 -6.96 -15.60
N GLU A 239 -12.45 -6.73 -14.41
CA GLU A 239 -13.70 -5.99 -14.23
C GLU A 239 -13.50 -4.47 -14.09
N THR A 240 -12.29 -3.98 -13.75
CA THR A 240 -12.05 -2.55 -13.58
C THR A 240 -12.06 -1.81 -14.91
N HIS A 241 -12.88 -0.78 -15.00
CA HIS A 241 -12.94 0.14 -16.14
C HIS A 241 -12.38 1.52 -15.80
N SER A 242 -12.70 2.07 -14.64
CA SER A 242 -12.22 3.38 -14.18
C SER A 242 -11.87 3.37 -12.69
N VAL A 243 -11.17 4.39 -12.25
CA VAL A 243 -10.74 4.61 -10.87
C VAL A 243 -11.14 6.01 -10.46
N SER A 244 -11.79 6.16 -9.31
CA SER A 244 -11.96 7.46 -8.66
C SER A 244 -11.29 7.46 -7.30
N THR A 245 -10.92 8.65 -6.81
CA THR A 245 -10.18 8.80 -5.56
C THR A 245 -10.70 9.97 -4.77
N GLU A 246 -10.61 9.86 -3.44
CA GLU A 246 -10.93 10.94 -2.53
C GLU A 246 -9.80 11.08 -1.50
N GLU A 247 -9.19 12.26 -1.46
CA GLU A 247 -8.17 12.60 -0.47
C GLU A 247 -8.79 12.78 0.89
N THR A 248 -8.16 12.23 1.92
CA THR A 248 -8.64 12.36 3.31
C THR A 248 -7.63 13.01 4.23
N GLY A 249 -6.38 13.17 3.81
CA GLY A 249 -5.28 13.77 4.58
C GLY A 249 -4.80 12.91 5.76
N SER A 250 -5.72 12.24 6.45
CA SER A 250 -5.45 11.42 7.64
C SER A 250 -5.80 9.94 7.40
N GLU A 251 -5.01 9.05 7.99
CA GLU A 251 -5.30 7.61 7.97
C GLU A 251 -6.59 7.28 8.71
N LEU A 252 -6.87 8.00 9.80
CA LEU A 252 -8.06 7.82 10.60
C LEU A 252 -9.32 8.09 9.76
N ILE A 253 -9.34 9.24 9.07
CA ILE A 253 -10.45 9.59 8.19
C ILE A 253 -10.59 8.58 7.04
N ALA A 254 -9.47 8.17 6.42
CA ALA A 254 -9.50 7.15 5.36
C ALA A 254 -10.13 5.84 5.83
N LEU A 255 -9.83 5.39 7.05
CA LEU A 255 -10.41 4.18 7.64
C LEU A 255 -11.91 4.32 7.93
N LEU A 256 -12.33 5.44 8.54
CA LEU A 256 -13.73 5.70 8.87
C LEU A 256 -14.57 5.79 7.59
N LYS A 257 -14.04 6.46 6.56
CA LYS A 257 -14.70 6.59 5.27
C LYS A 257 -14.78 5.25 4.55
N GLU A 258 -13.67 4.50 4.44
CA GLU A 258 -13.67 3.17 3.80
C GLU A 258 -14.76 2.26 4.37
N ILE A 259 -14.88 2.19 5.71
CA ILE A 259 -15.90 1.35 6.35
C ILE A 259 -17.32 1.82 6.00
N ASN A 260 -17.58 3.11 6.06
CA ASN A 260 -18.89 3.68 5.72
C ASN A 260 -19.25 3.40 4.27
N GLU A 261 -18.32 3.65 3.33
CA GLU A 261 -18.50 3.46 1.90
C GLU A 261 -18.70 1.97 1.54
N ILE A 262 -17.97 1.06 2.18
CA ILE A 262 -18.17 -0.38 1.97
C ILE A 262 -19.57 -0.83 2.47
N GLN A 263 -20.05 -0.29 3.57
CA GLN A 263 -21.38 -0.60 4.09
C GLN A 263 -22.49 -0.05 3.17
N LEU A 264 -22.27 1.13 2.60
CA LEU A 264 -23.20 1.78 1.69
C LEU A 264 -23.27 1.08 0.33
N HIS A 265 -22.14 0.89 -0.32
CA HIS A 265 -22.04 0.39 -1.69
C HIS A 265 -22.01 -1.14 -1.80
N LYS A 266 -21.66 -1.86 -0.74
CA LYS A 266 -21.52 -3.33 -0.70
C LYS A 266 -20.77 -3.92 -1.91
N PRO A 267 -19.53 -3.44 -2.20
CA PRO A 267 -18.85 -3.76 -3.45
C PRO A 267 -18.53 -5.27 -3.57
N LYS A 268 -18.71 -5.83 -4.77
CA LYS A 268 -18.55 -7.25 -5.08
C LYS A 268 -17.22 -7.86 -4.63
N HIS A 269 -16.11 -7.11 -4.77
CA HIS A 269 -14.77 -7.59 -4.45
C HIS A 269 -14.26 -7.21 -3.06
N ASN A 270 -15.01 -6.41 -2.29
CA ASN A 270 -14.74 -6.29 -0.87
C ASN A 270 -15.30 -7.53 -0.18
N ARG A 271 -14.42 -8.30 0.48
CA ARG A 271 -14.93 -9.36 1.36
C ARG A 271 -15.77 -8.70 2.45
N VAL A 272 -17.07 -8.94 2.43
CA VAL A 272 -17.94 -8.57 3.53
C VAL A 272 -17.38 -9.23 4.77
N HIS A 273 -16.61 -8.51 5.49
CA HIS A 273 -16.22 -8.57 6.90
C HIS A 273 -16.32 -9.91 7.67
N LYS A 274 -15.94 -11.07 7.07
CA LYS A 274 -15.72 -12.25 7.89
C LYS A 274 -14.53 -12.11 8.86
N ASN A 275 -13.49 -11.34 8.46
CA ASN A 275 -12.28 -11.14 9.27
C ASN A 275 -12.18 -9.78 9.98
N ASP A 276 -13.01 -8.80 9.64
CA ASP A 276 -13.05 -7.49 10.30
C ASP A 276 -14.15 -7.39 11.36
N ARG A 277 -14.86 -8.47 11.62
CA ARG A 277 -15.80 -8.52 12.72
C ARG A 277 -15.07 -8.30 14.03
N ILE A 278 -15.47 -7.28 14.74
CA ILE A 278 -15.11 -7.11 16.13
C ILE A 278 -15.77 -8.27 16.86
N ARG A 279 -14.93 -9.22 17.30
CA ARG A 279 -15.39 -10.50 17.83
C ARG A 279 -15.50 -10.53 19.35
N PHE A 280 -14.78 -9.61 20.00
CA PHE A 280 -14.67 -9.57 21.44
C PHE A 280 -14.99 -8.19 21.97
N GLY A 281 -15.68 -8.15 23.09
CA GLY A 281 -15.95 -6.97 23.89
C GLY A 281 -15.41 -7.14 25.29
N LEU A 282 -15.06 -6.03 25.96
CA LEU A 282 -14.73 -6.00 27.37
C LEU A 282 -15.99 -5.52 28.13
N GLN A 283 -16.46 -6.35 29.04
CA GLN A 283 -17.57 -6.03 29.94
C GLN A 283 -17.10 -5.98 31.38
N GLU A 284 -17.80 -5.20 32.15
CA GLU A 284 -17.72 -5.13 33.59
C GLU A 284 -18.80 -5.99 34.22
N VAL A 285 -18.45 -6.73 35.26
CA VAL A 285 -19.36 -7.53 36.08
C VAL A 285 -18.99 -7.31 37.56
N VAL A 286 -19.96 -7.22 38.44
CA VAL A 286 -19.73 -7.15 39.88
C VAL A 286 -19.98 -8.53 40.49
N ASN A 287 -19.05 -8.99 41.33
CA ASN A 287 -19.21 -10.27 42.04
C ASN A 287 -20.07 -10.10 43.31
N SER A 288 -20.38 -11.22 43.97
CA SER A 288 -21.16 -11.24 45.20
C SER A 288 -20.56 -10.49 46.40
N LYS A 289 -19.23 -10.21 46.33
CA LYS A 289 -18.47 -9.48 47.35
C LYS A 289 -18.32 -7.99 47.05
N GLY A 290 -18.92 -7.50 45.93
CA GLY A 290 -18.86 -6.10 45.53
C GLY A 290 -17.65 -5.71 44.66
N TYR A 291 -16.71 -6.62 44.37
CA TYR A 291 -15.59 -6.32 43.48
C TYR A 291 -16.01 -6.27 42.02
N ARG A 292 -15.50 -5.28 41.29
CA ARG A 292 -15.72 -5.10 39.85
C ARG A 292 -14.73 -5.98 39.07
N LEU A 293 -15.24 -6.81 38.21
CA LEU A 293 -14.49 -7.73 37.37
C LEU A 293 -14.55 -7.29 35.92
N LEU A 294 -13.47 -7.49 35.20
CA LEU A 294 -13.43 -7.28 33.75
C LEU A 294 -13.45 -8.65 33.02
N ARG A 295 -14.33 -8.78 32.06
CA ARG A 295 -14.51 -10.03 31.29
C ARG A 295 -14.40 -9.75 29.79
N ILE A 296 -13.57 -10.56 29.11
CA ILE A 296 -13.54 -10.60 27.65
C ILE A 296 -14.64 -11.56 27.21
N VAL A 297 -15.62 -11.06 26.49
CA VAL A 297 -16.76 -11.83 25.98
C VAL A 297 -16.85 -11.74 24.47
N HIS A 298 -17.60 -12.68 23.85
CA HIS A 298 -17.93 -12.53 22.42
C HIS A 298 -18.82 -11.31 22.23
N ALA A 299 -18.49 -10.51 21.21
CA ALA A 299 -19.22 -9.27 20.94
C ALA A 299 -20.51 -9.55 20.18
N GLU A 300 -21.64 -9.18 20.76
CA GLU A 300 -22.98 -9.25 20.18
C GLU A 300 -23.46 -7.87 19.71
N ASP A 301 -24.37 -7.87 18.73
CA ASP A 301 -24.94 -6.61 18.23
C ASP A 301 -25.91 -6.03 19.27
N GLY A 302 -25.89 -4.72 19.42
CA GLY A 302 -26.73 -3.99 20.39
C GLY A 302 -26.15 -3.88 21.80
N THR A 303 -25.08 -4.62 22.14
CA THR A 303 -24.46 -4.56 23.46
C THR A 303 -23.41 -3.47 23.53
N ASN A 304 -23.44 -2.70 24.64
CA ASN A 304 -22.45 -1.65 24.91
C ASN A 304 -21.26 -2.23 25.68
N TYR A 305 -20.06 -2.16 25.11
CA TYR A 305 -18.83 -2.64 25.71
C TYR A 305 -17.95 -1.47 26.14
N ILE A 306 -17.14 -1.67 27.18
CA ILE A 306 -16.09 -0.71 27.58
C ILE A 306 -15.18 -0.40 26.38
N THR A 307 -14.69 -1.44 25.76
CA THR A 307 -13.94 -1.38 24.49
C THR A 307 -14.08 -2.72 23.75
N THR A 308 -13.63 -2.76 22.50
CA THR A 308 -13.80 -3.92 21.63
C THR A 308 -12.49 -4.34 20.97
N PHE A 309 -12.42 -5.62 20.53
CA PHE A 309 -11.19 -6.21 19.95
C PHE A 309 -11.52 -7.11 18.76
N LYS A 310 -10.60 -7.16 17.80
CA LYS A 310 -10.71 -8.04 16.60
C LYS A 310 -10.43 -9.51 16.95
N ASN A 311 -9.54 -9.77 17.88
CA ASN A 311 -9.16 -11.12 18.30
C ASN A 311 -8.84 -11.21 19.80
N LEU A 312 -8.92 -12.43 20.34
CA LEU A 312 -8.70 -12.69 21.76
C LEU A 312 -7.27 -12.37 22.21
N SER A 313 -6.28 -12.61 21.36
CA SER A 313 -4.87 -12.32 21.70
C SER A 313 -4.66 -10.83 21.97
N ASN A 314 -5.22 -9.95 21.11
CA ASN A 314 -5.13 -8.51 21.32
C ASN A 314 -5.90 -8.06 22.56
N ALA A 315 -7.07 -8.68 22.84
CA ALA A 315 -7.83 -8.38 24.04
C ALA A 315 -7.02 -8.71 25.30
N ARG A 316 -6.46 -9.93 25.36
CA ARG A 316 -5.62 -10.37 26.50
C ARG A 316 -4.37 -9.51 26.67
N LYS A 317 -3.63 -9.21 25.59
CA LYS A 317 -2.44 -8.34 25.66
C LYS A 317 -2.77 -6.95 26.19
N THR A 318 -3.86 -6.34 25.70
CA THR A 318 -4.30 -5.03 26.17
C THR A 318 -4.68 -5.09 27.65
N LEU A 319 -5.49 -6.07 28.02
CA LEU A 319 -5.96 -6.20 29.40
C LEU A 319 -4.80 -6.51 30.37
N TYR A 320 -3.83 -7.32 29.95
CA TYR A 320 -2.62 -7.60 30.72
C TYR A 320 -1.80 -6.34 30.96
N PHE A 321 -1.59 -5.52 29.94
CA PHE A 321 -0.90 -4.22 30.06
C PHE A 321 -1.59 -3.30 31.08
N PHE A 322 -2.93 -3.19 30.99
CA PHE A 322 -3.68 -2.32 31.89
C PHE A 322 -3.81 -2.91 33.32
N ALA A 323 -3.89 -4.22 33.46
CA ALA A 323 -3.86 -4.88 34.75
C ALA A 323 -2.56 -4.57 35.51
N HIS A 324 -1.40 -4.65 34.85
CA HIS A 324 -0.14 -4.24 35.46
C HIS A 324 -0.05 -2.75 35.73
N LYS A 325 -0.48 -1.89 34.78
CA LYS A 325 -0.45 -0.44 34.93
C LYS A 325 -1.24 0.04 36.16
N TYR A 326 -2.40 -0.60 36.45
CA TYR A 326 -3.30 -0.23 37.54
C TYR A 326 -3.25 -1.21 38.70
N THR A 327 -2.30 -2.13 38.74
CA THR A 327 -2.12 -3.14 39.78
C THR A 327 -3.41 -3.94 40.05
N LEU A 328 -4.11 -4.34 38.95
CA LEU A 328 -5.36 -5.11 39.04
C LEU A 328 -5.07 -6.60 39.19
N CYS A 329 -5.97 -7.30 39.89
CA CYS A 329 -5.90 -8.74 40.06
C CYS A 329 -6.14 -9.49 38.73
N LEU A 330 -5.15 -10.28 38.26
CA LEU A 330 -5.24 -11.03 37.00
C LEU A 330 -6.43 -12.00 36.98
N LYS A 331 -6.81 -12.56 38.11
CA LYS A 331 -7.99 -13.40 38.28
C LYS A 331 -9.29 -12.62 38.07
N TYR A 332 -9.39 -11.40 38.64
CA TYR A 332 -10.57 -10.58 38.51
C TYR A 332 -10.71 -9.92 37.13
N VAL A 333 -9.61 -9.75 36.42
CA VAL A 333 -9.66 -9.32 34.99
C VAL A 333 -9.74 -10.51 34.01
N GLY A 334 -9.86 -11.76 34.49
CA GLY A 334 -10.09 -12.92 33.64
C GLY A 334 -8.89 -13.39 32.81
N LEU A 335 -7.68 -13.08 33.25
CA LEU A 335 -6.43 -13.50 32.61
C LEU A 335 -5.86 -14.77 33.23
N GLU A 336 -6.17 -15.07 34.49
CA GLU A 336 -5.82 -16.28 35.21
C GLU A 336 -7.04 -17.14 35.57
N SER A 337 -6.78 -18.42 35.86
CA SER A 337 -7.82 -19.38 36.26
C SER A 337 -8.45 -18.97 37.61
N PRO A 338 -9.78 -19.03 37.73
CA PRO A 338 -10.43 -18.75 39.02
C PRO A 338 -10.14 -19.83 40.09
N LYS A 339 -9.64 -21.01 39.71
CA LYS A 339 -9.41 -22.16 40.60
C LYS A 339 -8.03 -22.17 41.28
N GLU A 340 -7.06 -21.42 40.77
CA GLU A 340 -5.69 -21.40 41.28
C GLU A 340 -5.45 -20.17 42.15
N ALA A 341 -4.45 -20.22 43.05
CA ALA A 341 -4.00 -19.06 43.79
C ALA A 341 -3.50 -17.99 42.80
N CYS A 342 -3.69 -16.70 43.12
CA CYS A 342 -3.22 -15.63 42.26
C CYS A 342 -1.69 -15.55 42.37
N SER A 343 -0.98 -15.83 41.27
CA SER A 343 0.49 -15.82 41.22
C SER A 343 1.10 -14.44 41.53
N ASP A 344 0.38 -13.36 41.25
CA ASP A 344 0.88 -11.98 41.42
C ASP A 344 0.84 -11.49 42.88
N VAL A 345 0.12 -12.15 43.78
CA VAL A 345 0.09 -11.81 45.19
C VAL A 345 1.45 -12.10 45.85
N ASP A 346 2.07 -13.23 45.48
CA ASP A 346 3.32 -13.70 46.07
C ASP A 346 4.54 -12.86 45.64
N ILE A 347 4.41 -12.13 44.51
CA ILE A 347 5.49 -11.28 43.98
C ILE A 347 5.18 -9.78 44.10
N ASN A 348 4.24 -9.38 44.99
CA ASN A 348 3.83 -7.99 45.25
C ASN A 348 3.35 -7.22 43.98
N LYS A 349 2.89 -7.89 42.93
CA LYS A 349 2.32 -7.25 41.75
C LYS A 349 0.82 -7.08 41.83
N CYS A 350 0.17 -7.62 42.86
CA CYS A 350 -1.25 -7.51 43.14
C CYS A 350 -1.46 -7.29 44.65
N LEU A 351 -2.43 -6.45 45.01
CA LEU A 351 -2.72 -6.14 46.42
C LEU A 351 -3.66 -7.17 47.08
N GLY A 352 -3.94 -8.27 46.41
CA GLY A 352 -4.64 -9.40 46.98
C GLY A 352 -6.18 -9.28 47.00
N ALA A 353 -6.79 -8.54 46.12
CA ALA A 353 -8.25 -8.39 46.03
C ALA A 353 -8.99 -9.74 45.98
N CYS A 354 -8.46 -10.75 45.24
CA CYS A 354 -9.08 -12.07 45.19
C CYS A 354 -8.88 -12.91 46.47
N ALA A 355 -7.96 -12.52 47.34
CA ALA A 355 -7.71 -13.10 48.65
C ALA A 355 -8.33 -12.26 49.80
N GLU A 356 -9.14 -11.26 49.46
CA GLU A 356 -9.82 -10.34 50.42
C GLU A 356 -8.84 -9.52 51.29
N LYS A 357 -7.59 -9.37 50.85
CA LYS A 357 -6.56 -8.59 51.56
C LYS A 357 -6.68 -7.10 51.23
N GLU A 358 -7.39 -6.73 50.20
CA GLU A 358 -7.60 -5.38 49.73
C GLU A 358 -9.09 -4.97 49.85
N ALA A 359 -9.35 -3.75 50.32
CA ALA A 359 -10.70 -3.20 50.41
C ALA A 359 -11.37 -3.08 49.02
N VAL A 360 -12.65 -3.35 48.96
CA VAL A 360 -13.45 -3.35 47.70
C VAL A 360 -13.41 -2.00 47.02
N GLU A 361 -13.51 -0.93 47.77
CA GLU A 361 -13.56 0.46 47.31
C GLU A 361 -12.27 0.83 46.60
N LEU A 362 -11.11 0.53 47.22
CA LEU A 362 -9.78 0.83 46.68
C LEU A 362 -9.49 0.05 45.38
N TYR A 363 -9.89 -1.23 45.33
CA TYR A 363 -9.77 -2.02 44.12
C TYR A 363 -10.66 -1.49 43.01
N ASN A 364 -11.92 -1.17 43.33
CA ASN A 364 -12.89 -0.69 42.38
C ASN A 364 -12.53 0.68 41.79
N GLU A 365 -11.89 1.57 42.56
CA GLU A 365 -11.34 2.84 42.09
C GLU A 365 -10.28 2.61 41.00
N ARG A 366 -9.34 1.65 41.21
CA ARG A 366 -8.34 1.33 40.20
C ARG A 366 -8.94 0.69 38.93
N VAL A 367 -9.99 -0.13 39.10
CA VAL A 367 -10.77 -0.67 37.96
C VAL A 367 -11.44 0.47 37.20
N GLN A 368 -12.01 1.47 37.91
CA GLN A 368 -12.60 2.65 37.28
C GLN A 368 -11.56 3.41 36.45
N ASN A 369 -10.41 3.70 37.04
CA ASN A 369 -9.30 4.38 36.34
C ASN A 369 -8.85 3.60 35.07
N CYS A 370 -8.84 2.27 35.13
CA CYS A 370 -8.59 1.42 33.98
C CYS A 370 -9.69 1.56 32.90
N ILE A 371 -10.94 1.54 33.30
CA ILE A 371 -12.08 1.66 32.39
C ILE A 371 -12.07 3.02 31.68
N ASP A 372 -11.77 4.09 32.41
CA ASP A 372 -11.73 5.46 31.87
C ASP A 372 -10.64 5.61 30.79
N GLN A 373 -9.52 4.90 30.92
CA GLN A 373 -8.49 4.85 29.88
C GLN A 373 -8.89 3.99 28.66
N LEU A 374 -9.84 3.10 28.83
CA LEU A 374 -10.29 2.19 27.76
C LEU A 374 -11.53 2.73 27.02
N ARG A 375 -12.31 3.57 27.65
CA ARG A 375 -13.44 4.30 27.04
C ARG A 375 -12.98 5.59 26.35
N PHE A 376 -13.92 6.35 25.84
CA PHE A 376 -13.70 7.76 25.56
C PHE A 376 -13.59 8.51 26.88
N SER A 377 -12.68 9.47 26.94
CA SER A 377 -12.41 10.28 28.16
C SER A 377 -13.64 11.11 28.58
N SER A 378 -14.51 11.42 27.65
CA SER A 378 -15.73 12.17 27.85
C SER A 378 -16.82 11.71 26.87
N PRO A 379 -18.13 11.89 27.18
CA PRO A 379 -19.22 11.60 26.26
C PRO A 379 -19.21 12.51 25.02
N ASN A 380 -18.69 13.73 25.13
CA ASN A 380 -18.67 14.72 24.07
C ASN A 380 -17.24 15.13 23.74
N LEU A 381 -16.72 14.62 22.63
CA LEU A 381 -15.34 14.85 22.21
C LEU A 381 -15.25 15.36 20.78
N LEU A 382 -14.28 16.23 20.57
CA LEU A 382 -13.82 16.61 19.25
C LEU A 382 -12.42 16.06 19.03
N ILE A 383 -12.24 15.22 18.02
CA ILE A 383 -10.93 14.70 17.64
C ILE A 383 -10.44 15.48 16.44
N VAL A 384 -9.28 16.09 16.56
CA VAL A 384 -8.63 16.87 15.50
C VAL A 384 -7.46 16.09 14.95
N ASP A 385 -7.38 15.97 13.62
CA ASP A 385 -6.28 15.30 12.94
C ASP A 385 -5.88 16.08 11.67
N LYS A 386 -4.97 15.53 10.86
CA LYS A 386 -4.48 16.15 9.62
C LYS A 386 -5.60 16.31 8.62
N GLY A 387 -5.67 17.49 7.98
CA GLY A 387 -6.53 17.76 6.82
C GLY A 387 -5.90 17.31 5.50
N ARG A 388 -6.59 17.61 4.39
CA ARG A 388 -6.15 17.31 3.02
C ARG A 388 -5.04 18.23 2.55
N SER A 389 -5.01 19.45 3.12
CA SER A 389 -3.95 20.45 2.89
C SER A 389 -3.28 20.84 4.22
N HIS A 390 -2.21 21.63 4.13
CA HIS A 390 -1.48 22.10 5.32
C HIS A 390 -2.35 23.02 6.20
N ASP A 391 -3.21 23.80 5.59
CA ASP A 391 -4.08 24.80 6.25
C ASP A 391 -5.45 24.24 6.67
N GLU A 392 -5.62 22.93 6.57
CA GLU A 392 -6.86 22.25 6.91
C GLU A 392 -6.64 21.24 8.04
N ARG A 393 -7.70 21.04 8.84
CA ARG A 393 -7.78 19.96 9.84
C ARG A 393 -9.03 19.14 9.59
N SER A 394 -8.90 17.84 9.75
CA SER A 394 -10.05 16.96 9.87
C SER A 394 -10.56 16.97 11.31
N ILE A 395 -11.88 17.00 11.44
CA ILE A 395 -12.59 17.09 12.71
C ILE A 395 -13.56 15.95 12.77
N ILE A 396 -13.53 15.18 13.87
CA ILE A 396 -14.43 14.07 14.13
C ILE A 396 -15.23 14.39 15.37
N LEU A 397 -16.54 14.27 15.28
CA LEU A 397 -17.45 14.54 16.39
C LEU A 397 -17.91 13.24 17.04
N ILE A 398 -17.71 13.17 18.35
CA ILE A 398 -18.35 12.20 19.24
C ILE A 398 -19.31 12.98 20.14
N GLN A 399 -20.56 12.61 20.15
CA GLN A 399 -21.56 13.19 21.00
C GLN A 399 -22.38 12.07 21.67
N ASP A 400 -22.59 12.17 22.99
CA ASP A 400 -23.23 11.15 23.80
C ASP A 400 -22.60 9.77 23.66
N THR A 401 -21.25 9.73 23.63
CA THR A 401 -20.43 8.54 23.37
C THR A 401 -20.58 7.93 21.98
N GLU A 402 -21.35 8.57 21.09
CA GLU A 402 -21.59 8.09 19.73
C GLU A 402 -20.78 8.88 18.69
N TYR A 403 -20.22 8.17 17.74
CA TYR A 403 -19.62 8.76 16.56
C TYR A 403 -20.70 9.36 15.65
N LYS A 404 -20.66 10.65 15.43
CA LYS A 404 -21.64 11.37 14.58
C LYS A 404 -21.15 11.57 13.14
N GLY A 405 -19.83 11.61 12.90
CA GLY A 405 -19.25 11.81 11.60
C GLY A 405 -17.95 12.60 11.65
N PHE A 406 -17.48 13.01 10.49
CA PHE A 406 -16.31 13.87 10.38
C PHE A 406 -16.54 14.98 9.34
N GLY A 407 -15.72 16.02 9.44
CA GLY A 407 -15.66 17.12 8.49
C GLY A 407 -14.26 17.71 8.39
N TYR A 408 -14.17 18.81 7.69
CA TYR A 408 -12.91 19.54 7.53
C TYR A 408 -13.12 21.01 7.87
N ALA A 409 -12.14 21.59 8.57
CA ALA A 409 -12.10 23.01 8.87
C ALA A 409 -10.77 23.60 8.49
N HIS A 410 -10.82 24.79 7.91
CA HIS A 410 -9.64 25.57 7.62
C HIS A 410 -9.10 26.22 8.89
N LEU A 411 -7.77 26.29 9.05
CA LEU A 411 -7.12 26.83 10.26
C LEU A 411 -7.47 28.29 10.56
N ASN A 412 -7.87 29.03 9.53
CA ASN A 412 -8.27 30.43 9.68
C ASN A 412 -9.68 30.61 10.28
N TYR A 413 -10.47 29.53 10.39
CA TYR A 413 -11.76 29.57 11.05
C TYR A 413 -11.60 29.20 12.53
N GLN A 414 -11.94 30.15 13.40
CA GLN A 414 -12.04 29.86 14.83
C GLN A 414 -13.26 28.97 15.06
N ILE A 415 -13.04 27.74 15.43
CA ILE A 415 -14.11 26.80 15.82
C ILE A 415 -14.37 27.03 17.30
N ASN A 416 -15.18 28.03 17.61
CA ASN A 416 -15.44 28.46 18.99
C ASN A 416 -16.77 27.91 19.54
N ASN A 417 -17.55 27.18 18.72
CA ASN A 417 -18.89 26.74 19.12
C ASN A 417 -19.22 25.37 18.53
N LEU A 418 -19.84 24.50 19.35
CA LEU A 418 -20.32 23.17 18.96
C LEU A 418 -21.28 23.21 17.76
N ASP A 419 -22.12 24.24 17.67
CA ASP A 419 -23.07 24.37 16.58
C ASP A 419 -22.36 24.62 15.23
N MET A 420 -21.30 25.39 15.22
CA MET A 420 -20.42 25.52 14.01
C MET A 420 -19.78 24.20 13.63
N VAL A 421 -19.32 23.43 14.62
CA VAL A 421 -18.76 22.08 14.36
C VAL A 421 -19.79 21.20 13.68
N LYS A 422 -21.03 21.18 14.18
CA LYS A 422 -22.11 20.36 13.61
C LYS A 422 -22.40 20.69 12.14
N THR A 423 -22.25 21.94 11.72
CA THR A 423 -22.51 22.36 10.33
C THR A 423 -21.47 21.81 9.34
N ILE A 424 -20.24 21.56 9.78
CA ILE A 424 -19.16 21.04 8.92
C ILE A 424 -19.06 19.51 8.95
N ILE A 425 -19.73 18.84 9.89
CA ILE A 425 -19.71 17.38 10.02
C ILE A 425 -20.62 16.74 8.98
N THR A 426 -20.04 15.91 8.14
CA THR A 426 -20.80 14.97 7.31
C THR A 426 -21.25 13.80 8.19
N PRO A 427 -22.55 13.57 8.35
CA PRO A 427 -23.06 12.49 9.20
C PRO A 427 -22.60 11.12 8.69
N MET A 428 -22.18 10.27 9.63
CA MET A 428 -21.73 8.92 9.35
C MET A 428 -22.35 7.93 10.31
N LYS A 429 -22.51 6.68 9.88
CA LYS A 429 -23.10 5.65 10.73
C LYS A 429 -22.21 5.33 11.93
N ASN A 430 -22.80 5.42 13.15
CA ASN A 430 -22.15 4.95 14.38
C ASN A 430 -22.08 3.42 14.37
N SER A 431 -21.02 2.86 13.78
CA SER A 431 -20.81 1.42 13.76
C SER A 431 -19.81 1.00 14.84
N ARG A 432 -19.91 -0.27 15.29
CA ARG A 432 -18.94 -0.87 16.23
C ARG A 432 -17.50 -0.76 15.68
N ALA A 433 -17.33 -0.93 14.37
CA ALA A 433 -16.04 -0.80 13.71
C ALA A 433 -15.49 0.62 13.77
N ALA A 434 -16.31 1.63 13.51
CA ALA A 434 -15.91 3.03 13.64
C ALA A 434 -15.50 3.37 15.07
N ARG A 435 -16.30 2.98 16.07
CA ARG A 435 -15.99 3.17 17.49
C ARG A 435 -14.68 2.51 17.90
N HIS A 436 -14.44 1.27 17.46
CA HIS A 436 -13.19 0.55 17.72
C HIS A 436 -11.97 1.28 17.14
N ILE A 437 -12.06 1.78 15.91
CA ILE A 437 -10.98 2.53 15.26
C ILE A 437 -10.69 3.79 16.06
N LEU A 438 -11.69 4.58 16.39
CA LEU A 438 -11.54 5.82 17.15
C LEU A 438 -10.86 5.57 18.50
N GLN A 439 -11.37 4.64 19.30
CA GLN A 439 -10.75 4.25 20.58
C GLN A 439 -9.31 3.76 20.41
N SER A 440 -9.01 2.99 19.33
CA SER A 440 -7.66 2.50 19.07
C SER A 440 -6.69 3.62 18.70
N PHE A 441 -7.14 4.63 17.95
CA PHE A 441 -6.30 5.77 17.56
C PHE A 441 -6.02 6.71 18.74
N ILE A 442 -7.04 6.99 19.56
CA ILE A 442 -6.87 7.80 20.78
C ILE A 442 -5.87 7.11 21.73
N ARG A 443 -6.10 5.83 22.07
CA ARG A 443 -5.22 5.08 22.98
C ARG A 443 -3.75 5.01 22.51
N LYS A 444 -3.51 5.07 21.22
CA LYS A 444 -2.16 5.02 20.62
C LYS A 444 -1.56 6.39 20.40
N ASN A 445 -2.20 7.45 20.85
CA ASN A 445 -1.82 8.85 20.58
C ASN A 445 -1.53 9.12 19.10
N LYS A 446 -2.36 8.56 18.20
CA LYS A 446 -2.21 8.70 16.75
C LYS A 446 -3.05 9.81 16.14
N VAL A 447 -3.67 10.63 16.97
CA VAL A 447 -4.43 11.83 16.59
C VAL A 447 -3.66 13.07 17.03
N LYS A 448 -3.89 14.21 16.39
CA LYS A 448 -3.19 15.43 16.76
C LYS A 448 -3.66 15.99 18.11
N GLN A 449 -4.96 16.00 18.32
CA GLN A 449 -5.57 16.57 19.53
C GLN A 449 -6.93 15.92 19.81
N VAL A 450 -7.26 15.80 21.07
CA VAL A 450 -8.61 15.46 21.56
C VAL A 450 -9.05 16.59 22.46
N ILE A 451 -10.23 17.15 22.19
CA ILE A 451 -10.81 18.27 22.93
C ILE A 451 -12.08 17.75 23.59
N ASP A 452 -12.18 17.96 24.90
CA ASP A 452 -13.40 17.68 25.66
C ASP A 452 -14.36 18.86 25.50
N LEU A 453 -15.57 18.59 25.01
CA LEU A 453 -16.57 19.63 24.79
C LEU A 453 -17.40 19.94 26.03
N ASN A 454 -17.20 19.19 27.13
CA ASN A 454 -17.86 19.45 28.41
C ASN A 454 -16.97 20.29 29.35
N GLU A 455 -15.66 20.32 29.15
CA GLU A 455 -14.79 21.25 29.85
C GLU A 455 -15.05 22.66 29.29
N LYS A 456 -15.58 23.52 30.08
CA LYS A 456 -15.79 24.95 29.72
C LYS A 456 -14.40 25.56 29.43
N ALA A 457 -14.28 26.16 28.24
CA ALA A 457 -13.15 27.00 27.87
C ALA A 457 -12.98 28.17 28.87
#